data_e7752c74b87ffe2e19138eb803e0dff4
#
_entry.id   e7752c74b87ffe2e19138eb803e0dff4
#
_cell.length_a   1.000
_cell.length_b   1.000
_cell.length_c   1.000
_cell.angle_alpha   90.00
_cell.angle_beta   90.00
_cell.angle_gamma   90.00
#
_symmetry.space_group_name_H-M   'P 1'
#
loop_
_entity.id
_entity.type
_entity.pdbx_description
1 polymer ?
#
loop_
_entity_poly.entity_id
_entity_poly.type
_entity_poly.pdbx_seq_one_letter_code
_entity_poly.pdbx_strand_id
1 'polypeptide(L)'
;MKQYLVIGGSSGIGAALVQQLKASGYHTTATYNESKTIESKGINYVHFDVLDPNSTLEIPEVLDGVVYCPGRINLKPFHRLTKSDFALDYEVQVLGAIDVIQQALPSLKKSESPSIVLFSTVAVQTGFTFHSTVSASKGAIEGLTRSLAAEFSPKVRVNAIAPS
;
A
#
# COMPACT_ATOMS: atom_id res chain seq x y z
N MET A 1 -2.97 -0.70 -22.89
CA MET A 1 -1.75 -0.90 -22.08
C MET A 1 -2.16 -0.87 -20.62
N LYS A 2 -1.68 -1.78 -19.78
CA LYS A 2 -2.09 -1.85 -18.36
C LYS A 2 -1.54 -0.68 -17.56
N GLN A 3 -2.33 -0.22 -16.57
CA GLN A 3 -2.04 0.91 -15.71
C GLN A 3 -1.99 0.49 -14.25
N TYR A 4 -0.92 0.85 -13.55
CA TYR A 4 -0.70 0.51 -12.15
C TYR A 4 -0.43 1.74 -11.30
N LEU A 5 -0.97 1.73 -10.07
CA LEU A 5 -0.72 2.73 -9.04
C LEU A 5 0.08 2.07 -7.90
N VAL A 6 1.26 2.60 -7.61
CA VAL A 6 2.13 2.11 -6.54
C VAL A 6 2.30 3.21 -5.49
N ILE A 7 1.60 3.09 -4.37
CA ILE A 7 1.76 4.00 -3.24
C ILE A 7 3.04 3.65 -2.50
N GLY A 8 3.89 4.66 -2.25
CA GLY A 8 5.21 4.45 -1.66
C GLY A 8 6.22 3.81 -2.65
N GLY A 9 6.13 4.19 -3.93
CA GLY A 9 6.97 3.65 -5.00
C GLY A 9 8.38 4.23 -5.09
N SER A 10 8.79 5.11 -4.18
CA SER A 10 10.10 5.79 -4.21
C SER A 10 11.22 5.04 -3.50
N SER A 11 10.92 4.03 -2.70
CA SER A 11 11.90 3.28 -1.90
C SER A 11 11.51 1.81 -1.69
N GLY A 12 12.46 1.01 -1.22
CA GLY A 12 12.22 -0.38 -0.80
C GLY A 12 11.53 -1.25 -1.84
N ILE A 13 10.53 -2.02 -1.40
CA ILE A 13 9.75 -2.94 -2.23
C ILE A 13 9.02 -2.18 -3.34
N GLY A 14 8.44 -1.01 -3.01
CA GLY A 14 7.71 -0.19 -3.97
C GLY A 14 8.60 0.26 -5.13
N ALA A 15 9.81 0.74 -4.86
CA ALA A 15 10.74 1.15 -5.91
C ALA A 15 11.17 -0.02 -6.81
N ALA A 16 11.45 -1.18 -6.21
CA ALA A 16 11.79 -2.39 -6.97
C ALA A 16 10.64 -2.82 -7.90
N LEU A 17 9.41 -2.81 -7.38
CA LEU A 17 8.21 -3.12 -8.14
C LEU A 17 8.00 -2.15 -9.32
N VAL A 18 8.15 -0.84 -9.06
CA VAL A 18 8.00 0.20 -10.10
C VAL A 18 8.97 -0.05 -11.26
N GLN A 19 10.23 -0.42 -10.99
CA GLN A 19 11.19 -0.76 -12.05
C GLN A 19 10.79 -2.02 -12.83
N GLN A 20 10.23 -3.04 -12.17
CA GLN A 20 9.75 -4.25 -12.84
C GLN A 20 8.53 -3.98 -13.73
N LEU A 21 7.57 -3.18 -13.24
CA LEU A 21 6.40 -2.78 -14.04
C LEU A 21 6.81 -1.99 -15.27
N LYS A 22 7.76 -1.06 -15.12
CA LYS A 22 8.35 -0.32 -16.24
C LYS A 22 9.03 -1.24 -17.25
N ALA A 23 9.87 -2.18 -16.78
CA ALA A 23 10.55 -3.13 -17.65
C ALA A 23 9.58 -4.03 -18.44
N SER A 24 8.39 -4.28 -17.86
CA SER A 24 7.29 -5.00 -18.51
C SER A 24 6.47 -4.14 -19.48
N GLY A 25 6.82 -2.87 -19.65
CA GLY A 25 6.14 -1.96 -20.58
C GLY A 25 4.79 -1.42 -20.08
N TYR A 26 4.52 -1.49 -18.77
CA TYR A 26 3.29 -1.00 -18.20
C TYR A 26 3.37 0.49 -17.82
N HIS A 27 2.25 1.20 -17.90
CA HIS A 27 2.13 2.54 -17.33
C HIS A 27 2.07 2.46 -15.82
N THR A 28 2.93 3.22 -15.16
CA THR A 28 3.02 3.19 -13.70
C THR A 28 3.00 4.62 -13.16
N THR A 29 2.04 4.90 -12.30
CA THR A 29 2.07 6.05 -11.39
C THR A 29 2.58 5.57 -10.04
N ALA A 30 3.64 6.19 -9.57
CA ALA A 30 4.27 5.88 -8.29
C ALA A 30 4.20 7.08 -7.36
N THR A 31 3.94 6.87 -6.08
CA THR A 31 3.95 7.99 -5.14
C THR A 31 5.22 8.03 -4.30
N TYR A 32 5.56 9.23 -3.86
CA TYR A 32 6.60 9.50 -2.88
C TYR A 32 6.10 10.49 -1.82
N ASN A 33 6.67 10.44 -0.62
CA ASN A 33 6.42 11.42 0.42
C ASN A 33 7.67 12.31 0.63
N GLU A 34 8.69 11.83 1.32
CA GLU A 34 9.87 12.63 1.68
C GLU A 34 11.01 12.52 0.66
N SER A 35 11.14 11.40 -0.01
CA SER A 35 12.25 11.14 -0.93
C SER A 35 12.09 11.92 -2.23
N LYS A 36 13.03 12.81 -2.55
CA LYS A 36 13.15 13.34 -3.91
C LYS A 36 13.34 12.19 -4.88
N THR A 37 12.40 12.05 -5.77
CA THR A 37 12.42 10.98 -6.76
C THR A 37 13.52 11.18 -7.78
N ILE A 38 14.15 10.10 -8.16
CA ILE A 38 14.97 10.05 -9.37
C ILE A 38 13.98 10.11 -10.54
N GLU A 39 14.06 11.15 -11.35
CA GLU A 39 13.31 11.17 -12.61
C GLU A 39 13.64 9.94 -13.42
N SER A 40 12.67 9.09 -13.61
CA SER A 40 12.81 7.87 -14.41
C SER A 40 11.89 7.97 -15.61
N LYS A 41 12.49 8.08 -16.81
CA LYS A 41 11.73 8.13 -18.06
C LYS A 41 10.73 6.97 -18.12
N GLY A 42 9.43 7.27 -18.25
CA GLY A 42 8.36 6.28 -18.33
C GLY A 42 7.73 5.85 -16.98
N ILE A 43 8.02 6.56 -15.89
CA ILE A 43 7.31 6.43 -14.60
C ILE A 43 6.81 7.83 -14.24
N ASN A 44 5.54 7.93 -13.90
CA ASN A 44 4.96 9.17 -13.36
C ASN A 44 5.07 9.14 -11.83
N TYR A 45 5.96 9.98 -11.26
CA TYR A 45 6.08 10.13 -9.81
C TYR A 45 5.28 11.33 -9.34
N VAL A 46 4.40 11.12 -8.37
CA VAL A 46 3.58 12.17 -7.75
C VAL A 46 3.80 12.21 -6.23
N HIS A 47 3.78 13.41 -5.67
CA HIS A 47 3.83 13.56 -4.21
C HIS A 47 2.49 13.11 -3.61
N PHE A 48 2.55 12.29 -2.57
CA PHE A 48 1.39 11.86 -1.82
C PHE A 48 1.79 11.49 -0.40
N ASP A 49 1.23 12.21 0.57
CA ASP A 49 1.37 11.90 1.99
C ASP A 49 0.06 11.30 2.51
N VAL A 50 0.12 10.07 2.97
CA VAL A 50 -1.04 9.34 3.52
C VAL A 50 -1.57 9.94 4.83
N LEU A 51 -0.80 10.82 5.48
CA LEU A 51 -1.17 11.51 6.71
C LEU A 51 -1.73 12.91 6.46
N ASP A 52 -1.59 13.45 5.26
CA ASP A 52 -2.15 14.77 4.90
C ASP A 52 -3.54 14.61 4.28
N PRO A 53 -4.61 15.06 4.98
CA PRO A 53 -5.98 14.97 4.46
C PRO A 53 -6.22 15.81 3.19
N ASN A 54 -5.30 16.71 2.84
CA ASN A 54 -5.37 17.51 1.62
C ASN A 54 -4.57 16.88 0.47
N SER A 55 -3.84 15.81 0.73
CA SER A 55 -3.09 15.10 -0.30
C SER A 55 -4.05 14.36 -1.24
N THR A 56 -3.91 14.57 -2.53
CA THR A 56 -4.82 14.01 -3.55
C THR A 56 -4.09 13.10 -4.52
N LEU A 57 -4.78 12.07 -5.00
CA LEU A 57 -4.29 11.16 -6.01
C LEU A 57 -4.99 11.42 -7.33
N GLU A 58 -4.21 11.63 -8.39
CA GLU A 58 -4.73 11.57 -9.76
C GLU A 58 -4.79 10.11 -10.20
N ILE A 59 -5.99 9.55 -10.18
CA ILE A 59 -6.22 8.15 -10.52
C ILE A 59 -6.71 8.05 -11.97
N PRO A 60 -6.07 7.23 -12.83
CA PRO A 60 -6.50 7.06 -14.20
C PRO A 60 -7.91 6.47 -14.29
N GLU A 61 -8.61 6.74 -15.39
CA GLU A 61 -9.99 6.28 -15.58
C GLU A 61 -10.13 4.76 -15.48
N VAL A 62 -9.15 4.02 -16.00
CA VAL A 62 -9.07 2.55 -15.88
C VAL A 62 -7.79 2.20 -15.16
N LEU A 63 -7.86 1.35 -14.14
CA LEU A 63 -6.72 0.96 -13.33
C LEU A 63 -6.68 -0.57 -13.19
N ASP A 64 -5.57 -1.17 -13.58
CA ASP A 64 -5.39 -2.63 -13.56
C ASP A 64 -4.83 -3.13 -12.22
N GLY A 65 -4.23 -2.26 -11.43
CA GLY A 65 -3.77 -2.67 -10.11
C GLY A 65 -3.34 -1.51 -9.21
N VAL A 66 -3.56 -1.72 -7.92
CA VAL A 66 -3.07 -0.87 -6.83
C VAL A 66 -2.16 -1.69 -5.94
N VAL A 67 -1.01 -1.15 -5.61
CA VAL A 67 -0.10 -1.72 -4.60
C VAL A 67 0.16 -0.68 -3.53
N TYR A 68 -0.16 -1.02 -2.29
CA TYR A 68 0.05 -0.13 -1.14
C TYR A 68 1.29 -0.57 -0.36
N CYS A 69 2.38 0.18 -0.49
CA CYS A 69 3.66 -0.11 0.14
C CYS A 69 3.97 0.72 1.39
N PRO A 70 3.30 1.85 1.71
CA PRO A 70 3.66 2.61 2.90
C PRO A 70 3.60 1.75 4.15
N GLY A 71 4.61 1.91 4.98
CA GLY A 71 4.72 1.22 6.24
C GLY A 71 5.77 1.88 7.12
N ARG A 72 5.66 1.63 8.40
CA ARG A 72 6.65 2.06 9.39
C ARG A 72 6.89 0.96 10.40
N ILE A 73 8.04 0.99 11.02
CA ILE A 73 8.41 0.10 12.11
C ILE A 73 8.84 0.95 13.30
N ASN A 74 8.24 0.67 14.47
CA ASN A 74 8.59 1.31 15.73
C ASN A 74 8.92 0.21 16.75
N LEU A 75 10.19 -0.16 16.82
CA LEU A 75 10.67 -1.25 17.68
C LEU A 75 10.91 -0.76 19.09
N LYS A 76 9.94 -0.97 19.97
CA LYS A 76 10.05 -0.59 21.39
C LYS A 76 9.49 -1.70 22.27
N PRO A 77 10.02 -1.87 23.50
CA PRO A 77 9.38 -2.68 24.53
C PRO A 77 7.92 -2.24 24.76
N PHE A 78 7.00 -3.19 24.93
CA PHE A 78 5.56 -2.91 25.03
C PHE A 78 5.22 -1.83 26.08
N HIS A 79 5.87 -1.88 27.25
CA HIS A 79 5.64 -0.91 28.34
C HIS A 79 6.10 0.53 28.02
N ARG A 80 6.85 0.74 26.94
CA ARG A 80 7.27 2.06 26.44
C ARG A 80 6.45 2.55 25.26
N LEU A 81 5.56 1.72 24.72
CA LEU A 81 4.66 2.11 23.65
C LEU A 81 3.48 2.89 24.23
N THR A 82 3.10 3.94 23.53
CA THR A 82 1.95 4.78 23.86
C THR A 82 0.78 4.48 22.94
N LYS A 83 -0.43 4.91 23.30
CA LYS A 83 -1.59 4.83 22.40
C LYS A 83 -1.36 5.58 21.09
N SER A 84 -0.62 6.68 21.11
CA SER A 84 -0.28 7.44 19.91
C SER A 84 0.69 6.69 18.99
N ASP A 85 1.61 5.88 19.53
CA ASP A 85 2.45 5.00 18.69
C ASP A 85 1.60 4.02 17.88
N PHE A 86 0.59 3.39 18.51
CA PHE A 86 -0.35 2.51 17.84
C PHE A 86 -1.25 3.25 16.84
N ALA A 87 -1.79 4.42 17.24
CA ALA A 87 -2.66 5.20 16.38
C ALA A 87 -1.96 5.64 15.10
N LEU A 88 -0.74 6.18 15.22
CA LEU A 88 0.04 6.60 14.06
C LEU A 88 0.43 5.43 13.14
N ASP A 89 0.78 4.29 13.73
CA ASP A 89 1.10 3.09 12.95
C ASP A 89 -0.13 2.59 12.17
N TYR A 90 -1.29 2.59 12.82
CA TYR A 90 -2.58 2.22 12.22
C TYR A 90 -3.01 3.21 11.13
N GLU A 91 -2.84 4.51 11.37
CA GLU A 91 -3.12 5.58 10.40
C GLU A 91 -2.37 5.36 9.10
N VAL A 92 -1.04 5.20 9.19
CA VAL A 92 -0.20 5.01 8.00
C VAL A 92 -0.50 3.68 7.29
N GLN A 93 -0.62 2.59 8.04
CA GLN A 93 -0.62 1.26 7.43
C GLN A 93 -2.02 0.76 7.06
N VAL A 94 -3.05 1.19 7.77
CA VAL A 94 -4.42 0.69 7.60
C VAL A 94 -5.34 1.75 7.01
N LEU A 95 -5.48 2.91 7.67
CA LEU A 95 -6.41 3.94 7.21
C LEU A 95 -5.97 4.54 5.88
N GLY A 96 -4.67 4.78 5.70
CA GLY A 96 -4.13 5.22 4.40
C GLY A 96 -4.37 4.19 3.28
N ALA A 97 -4.28 2.89 3.57
CA ALA A 97 -4.61 1.86 2.59
C ALA A 97 -6.11 1.85 2.25
N ILE A 98 -6.97 2.02 3.25
CA ILE A 98 -8.44 2.10 3.06
C ILE A 98 -8.78 3.28 2.16
N ASP A 99 -8.26 4.47 2.47
CA ASP A 99 -8.52 5.68 1.70
C ASP A 99 -8.10 5.53 0.23
N VAL A 100 -6.89 5.05 -0.02
CA VAL A 100 -6.40 4.79 -1.38
C VAL A 100 -7.28 3.79 -2.13
N ILE A 101 -7.69 2.70 -1.47
CA ILE A 101 -8.55 1.68 -2.10
C ILE A 101 -9.91 2.27 -2.44
N GLN A 102 -10.51 3.06 -1.55
CA GLN A 102 -11.80 3.71 -1.79
C GLN A 102 -11.75 4.66 -2.99
N GLN A 103 -10.70 5.47 -3.09
CA GLN A 103 -10.49 6.36 -4.23
C GLN A 103 -10.26 5.58 -5.54
N ALA A 104 -9.49 4.48 -5.51
CA ALA A 104 -9.13 3.70 -6.69
C ALA A 104 -10.25 2.74 -7.17
N LEU A 105 -11.17 2.35 -6.31
CA LEU A 105 -12.14 1.31 -6.58
C LEU A 105 -13.01 1.55 -7.83
N PRO A 106 -13.50 2.78 -8.12
CA PRO A 106 -14.25 3.04 -9.35
C PRO A 106 -13.45 2.74 -10.63
N SER A 107 -12.16 3.08 -10.64
CA SER A 107 -11.25 2.84 -11.77
C SER A 107 -10.85 1.37 -11.91
N LEU A 108 -10.62 0.69 -10.77
CA LEU A 108 -10.38 -0.76 -10.76
C LEU A 108 -11.56 -1.55 -11.33
N LYS A 109 -12.79 -1.18 -10.99
CA LYS A 109 -13.99 -1.87 -11.50
C LYS A 109 -14.17 -1.77 -13.01
N LYS A 110 -13.51 -0.83 -13.70
CA LYS A 110 -13.52 -0.68 -15.15
C LYS A 110 -12.52 -1.59 -15.87
N SER A 111 -11.49 -2.10 -15.17
CA SER A 111 -10.53 -3.05 -15.74
C SER A 111 -11.11 -4.45 -15.86
N GLU A 112 -10.58 -5.24 -16.80
CA GLU A 112 -10.99 -6.63 -17.02
C GLU A 112 -10.50 -7.58 -15.91
N SER A 113 -9.31 -7.35 -15.38
CA SER A 113 -8.69 -8.23 -14.36
C SER A 113 -7.89 -7.44 -13.32
N PRO A 114 -8.56 -6.57 -12.56
CA PRO A 114 -7.90 -5.70 -11.59
C PRO A 114 -7.43 -6.46 -10.35
N SER A 115 -6.41 -5.91 -9.69
CA SER A 115 -5.91 -6.46 -8.43
C SER A 115 -5.46 -5.39 -7.45
N ILE A 116 -5.63 -5.69 -6.17
CA ILE A 116 -5.10 -4.91 -5.04
C ILE A 116 -4.08 -5.79 -4.32
N VAL A 117 -2.91 -5.22 -4.01
CA VAL A 117 -1.87 -5.89 -3.23
C VAL A 117 -1.53 -5.05 -2.01
N LEU A 118 -1.63 -5.65 -0.85
CA LEU A 118 -1.27 -5.09 0.44
C LEU A 118 -0.06 -5.84 1.03
N PHE A 119 0.62 -5.24 1.99
CA PHE A 119 1.74 -5.89 2.67
C PHE A 119 1.42 -6.13 4.14
N SER A 120 1.51 -7.40 4.55
CA SER A 120 1.56 -7.85 5.93
C SER A 120 3.02 -8.09 6.37
N THR A 121 3.23 -8.94 7.34
CA THR A 121 4.52 -9.43 7.82
C THR A 121 4.35 -10.78 8.49
N VAL A 122 5.36 -11.64 8.43
CA VAL A 122 5.38 -12.91 9.17
C VAL A 122 5.25 -12.72 10.69
N ALA A 123 5.61 -11.54 11.20
CA ALA A 123 5.45 -11.20 12.62
C ALA A 123 4.00 -11.26 13.12
N VAL A 124 3.00 -11.19 12.24
CA VAL A 124 1.58 -11.38 12.61
C VAL A 124 1.32 -12.80 13.08
N GLN A 125 1.93 -13.79 12.44
CA GLN A 125 1.69 -15.20 12.71
C GLN A 125 2.63 -15.77 13.78
N THR A 126 3.91 -15.37 13.74
CA THR A 126 4.94 -15.93 14.60
C THR A 126 5.21 -15.12 15.87
N GLY A 127 4.88 -13.80 15.84
CA GLY A 127 5.25 -12.85 16.88
C GLY A 127 6.75 -12.57 16.89
N PHE A 128 7.13 -11.28 16.92
CA PHE A 128 8.52 -10.86 17.10
C PHE A 128 8.63 -9.90 18.27
N THR A 129 9.75 -9.98 18.98
CA THR A 129 10.04 -9.07 20.08
C THR A 129 10.02 -7.61 19.59
N PHE A 130 9.35 -6.74 20.33
CA PHE A 130 9.21 -5.29 20.05
C PHE A 130 8.39 -4.91 18.83
N HIS A 131 7.67 -5.83 18.19
CA HIS A 131 6.88 -5.59 16.99
C HIS A 131 5.39 -5.34 17.24
N SER A 132 4.99 -4.96 18.47
CA SER A 132 3.57 -4.91 18.85
C SER A 132 2.73 -3.96 17.99
N THR A 133 3.23 -2.76 17.63
CA THR A 133 2.49 -1.82 16.79
C THR A 133 2.31 -2.34 15.38
N VAL A 134 3.40 -2.74 14.74
CA VAL A 134 3.37 -3.23 13.35
C VAL A 134 2.59 -4.53 13.23
N SER A 135 2.72 -5.46 14.20
CA SER A 135 1.94 -6.71 14.17
C SER A 135 0.43 -6.45 14.31
N ALA A 136 0.03 -5.49 15.15
CA ALA A 136 -1.37 -5.12 15.29
C ALA A 136 -1.93 -4.54 13.98
N SER A 137 -1.25 -3.56 13.38
CA SER A 137 -1.67 -2.93 12.12
C SER A 137 -1.66 -3.93 10.95
N LYS A 138 -0.63 -4.77 10.86
CA LYS A 138 -0.53 -5.76 9.79
C LYS A 138 -1.53 -6.91 9.96
N GLY A 139 -1.89 -7.26 11.19
CA GLY A 139 -3.01 -8.15 11.46
C GLY A 139 -4.35 -7.59 10.97
N ALA A 140 -4.56 -6.28 11.16
CA ALA A 140 -5.72 -5.58 10.60
C ALA A 140 -5.72 -5.60 9.06
N ILE A 141 -4.55 -5.40 8.40
CA ILE A 141 -4.39 -5.53 6.95
C ILE A 141 -4.78 -6.94 6.47
N GLU A 142 -4.41 -7.99 7.17
CA GLU A 142 -4.82 -9.36 6.79
C GLU A 142 -6.34 -9.55 6.89
N GLY A 143 -6.96 -9.04 7.97
CA GLY A 143 -8.41 -9.04 8.14
C GLY A 143 -9.12 -8.27 7.02
N LEU A 144 -8.65 -7.05 6.74
CA LEU A 144 -9.16 -6.21 5.66
C LEU A 144 -9.02 -6.91 4.29
N THR A 145 -7.87 -7.52 4.01
CA THR A 145 -7.63 -8.25 2.76
C THR A 145 -8.68 -9.34 2.54
N ARG A 146 -8.95 -10.16 3.55
CA ARG A 146 -9.95 -11.24 3.46
C ARG A 146 -11.36 -10.70 3.23
N SER A 147 -11.74 -9.64 3.95
CA SER A 147 -13.04 -9.00 3.81
C SER A 147 -13.24 -8.42 2.42
N LEU A 148 -12.28 -7.62 1.94
CA LEU A 148 -12.37 -7.01 0.61
C LEU A 148 -12.27 -8.04 -0.52
N ALA A 149 -11.51 -9.12 -0.36
CA ALA A 149 -11.47 -10.20 -1.33
C ALA A 149 -12.84 -10.89 -1.48
N ALA A 150 -13.56 -11.07 -0.39
CA ALA A 150 -14.93 -11.62 -0.43
C ALA A 150 -15.92 -10.64 -1.03
N GLU A 151 -15.87 -9.36 -0.63
CA GLU A 151 -16.80 -8.32 -1.07
C GLU A 151 -16.66 -7.99 -2.56
N PHE A 152 -15.41 -7.93 -3.06
CA PHE A 152 -15.14 -7.52 -4.43
C PHE A 152 -15.11 -8.68 -5.45
N SER A 153 -15.18 -9.93 -4.97
CA SER A 153 -15.23 -11.10 -5.83
C SER A 153 -16.50 -11.11 -6.72
N PRO A 154 -16.40 -11.57 -7.97
CA PRO A 154 -15.21 -12.00 -8.70
C PRO A 154 -14.49 -10.84 -9.42
N LYS A 155 -14.92 -9.60 -9.24
CA LYS A 155 -14.51 -8.47 -10.09
C LYS A 155 -13.10 -7.97 -9.79
N VAL A 156 -12.71 -7.83 -8.52
CA VAL A 156 -11.40 -7.33 -8.11
C VAL A 156 -10.75 -8.34 -7.17
N ARG A 157 -9.53 -8.76 -7.49
CA ARG A 157 -8.74 -9.64 -6.60
C ARG A 157 -8.03 -8.80 -5.55
N VAL A 158 -8.05 -9.27 -4.29
CA VAL A 158 -7.35 -8.60 -3.18
C VAL A 158 -6.45 -9.61 -2.49
N ASN A 159 -5.18 -9.29 -2.36
CA ASN A 159 -4.16 -10.17 -1.78
C ASN A 159 -3.25 -9.40 -0.82
N ALA A 160 -2.70 -10.10 0.16
CA ALA A 160 -1.64 -9.60 1.01
C ALA A 160 -0.39 -10.47 0.87
N ILE A 161 0.79 -9.82 0.90
CA ILE A 161 2.10 -10.47 0.93
C ILE A 161 2.69 -10.23 2.31
N ALA A 162 3.16 -11.31 2.97
CA ALA A 162 3.78 -11.26 4.29
C ALA A 162 5.29 -11.53 4.17
N PRO A 163 6.12 -10.52 3.90
CA PRO A 163 7.56 -10.71 3.87
C PRO A 163 8.13 -11.01 5.26
N SER A 164 9.27 -11.70 5.26
CA SER A 164 10.10 -11.98 6.46
C SER A 164 11.08 -10.88 6.72
#